data_6cfac17702bea645e27439635a166930
#
_entry.id   6cfac17702bea645e27439635a166930
#
_cell.length_a   1.000
_cell.length_b   1.000
_cell.length_c   1.000
_cell.angle_alpha   90.00
_cell.angle_beta   90.00
_cell.angle_gamma   90.00
#
_symmetry.space_group_name_H-M   'P 1'
#
loop_
_entity.id
_entity.type
_entity.pdbx_description
1 polymer ?
#
loop_
_entity_poly.entity_id
_entity_poly.type
_entity_poly.pdbx_seq_one_letter_code
_entity_poly.pdbx_strand_id
1 'polypeptide(L)'
;MIQITDMTLACLDDYNPSGEQLRKLCGLLLRVGSDWLELSVRAYEAMGSLPEQGKYLLRCHDLAQTQRYPPFSRYVLRKTGIAAPANVLEEVRVNDICELNFLNQFFSLENVRIRGLDDLLTHDYPAAFSTISAAVKGKVQLCPENEYDCATAIAVEWMLQGGRELAASFAGVGGVAPLEEVLIALHVVARYRPTLSVAVFADIRRLMEEITGQRVHPNKPVIGEAIFDMEAGIHADGIAKNPLTYEPFRPELVGGNRRLVVGKHSGSNAVVLKMKELLLPPSGIDPKTLLTSVRNKSISLERSLTDAEFSQLYYEMQEGNTKTQGGEDK
;
A
#
# COMPACT_ATOMS: atom_id res chain seq x y z
N MET A 1 -18.31 10.02 -11.68
CA MET A 1 -17.45 8.81 -11.66
C MET A 1 -16.21 9.19 -10.90
N ILE A 2 -15.76 8.34 -9.97
CA ILE A 2 -14.51 8.52 -9.19
C ILE A 2 -13.32 8.37 -10.14
N GLN A 3 -12.32 9.25 -10.03
CA GLN A 3 -11.06 9.18 -10.76
C GLN A 3 -9.88 9.19 -9.80
N ILE A 4 -8.96 8.24 -9.97
CA ILE A 4 -7.75 8.12 -9.15
C ILE A 4 -6.53 8.34 -10.04
N THR A 5 -5.69 9.29 -9.64
CA THR A 5 -4.38 9.55 -10.24
C THR A 5 -3.30 8.88 -9.42
N ASP A 6 -2.50 8.05 -10.06
CA ASP A 6 -1.32 7.44 -9.47
C ASP A 6 -0.10 8.32 -9.75
N MET A 7 0.49 8.85 -8.68
CA MET A 7 1.65 9.74 -8.72
C MET A 7 2.99 9.01 -8.56
N THR A 8 3.00 7.69 -8.46
CA THR A 8 4.19 6.90 -8.11
C THR A 8 5.39 7.27 -8.98
N LEU A 9 5.20 7.29 -10.31
CA LEU A 9 6.31 7.60 -11.24
C LEU A 9 6.84 9.03 -11.09
N ALA A 10 5.97 9.99 -10.74
CA ALA A 10 6.37 11.37 -10.51
C ALA A 10 7.09 11.59 -9.17
N CYS A 11 6.99 10.64 -8.23
CA CYS A 11 7.58 10.73 -6.89
C CYS A 11 8.93 9.99 -6.76
N LEU A 12 9.46 9.42 -7.85
CA LEU A 12 10.67 8.60 -7.80
C LEU A 12 11.95 9.32 -8.23
N ASP A 13 11.89 10.60 -8.56
CA ASP A 13 13.04 11.33 -9.11
C ASP A 13 14.28 11.30 -8.20
N ASP A 14 14.09 11.35 -6.88
CA ASP A 14 15.19 11.35 -5.91
C ASP A 14 15.91 9.98 -5.81
N TYR A 15 15.27 8.91 -6.25
CA TYR A 15 15.84 7.55 -6.27
C TYR A 15 16.59 7.22 -7.55
N ASN A 16 16.58 8.10 -8.55
CA ASN A 16 17.28 7.92 -9.83
C ASN A 16 17.00 6.59 -10.55
N PRO A 17 15.75 6.15 -10.71
CA PRO A 17 15.45 4.90 -11.40
C PRO A 17 15.90 4.95 -12.85
N SER A 18 16.35 3.79 -13.37
CA SER A 18 16.65 3.66 -14.79
C SER A 18 15.37 3.72 -15.64
N GLY A 19 15.52 4.11 -16.93
CA GLY A 19 14.39 4.12 -17.85
C GLY A 19 13.74 2.73 -18.02
N GLU A 20 14.50 1.64 -17.86
CA GLU A 20 13.98 0.27 -17.89
C GLU A 20 13.11 -0.02 -16.66
N GLN A 21 13.59 0.34 -15.47
CA GLN A 21 12.81 0.19 -14.23
C GLN A 21 11.51 1.00 -14.29
N LEU A 22 11.57 2.25 -14.78
CA LEU A 22 10.39 3.09 -14.96
C LEU A 22 9.38 2.49 -15.96
N ARG A 23 9.84 1.98 -17.10
CA ARG A 23 8.95 1.30 -18.07
C ARG A 23 8.30 0.06 -17.49
N LYS A 24 9.08 -0.77 -16.76
CA LYS A 24 8.56 -1.96 -16.08
C LYS A 24 7.52 -1.58 -15.03
N LEU A 25 7.83 -0.57 -14.20
CA LEU A 25 6.92 -0.07 -13.18
C LEU A 25 5.64 0.51 -13.80
N CYS A 26 5.75 1.33 -14.85
CA CYS A 26 4.61 1.87 -15.58
C CYS A 26 3.69 0.76 -16.11
N GLY A 27 4.25 -0.29 -16.69
CA GLY A 27 3.48 -1.45 -17.16
C GLY A 27 2.74 -2.18 -16.04
N LEU A 28 3.34 -2.27 -14.84
CA LEU A 28 2.69 -2.84 -13.67
C LEU A 28 1.57 -1.93 -13.13
N LEU A 29 1.82 -0.61 -13.03
CA LEU A 29 0.84 0.36 -12.56
C LEU A 29 -0.38 0.47 -13.48
N LEU A 30 -0.20 0.34 -14.79
CA LEU A 30 -1.32 0.24 -15.73
C LEU A 30 -2.26 -0.93 -15.43
N ARG A 31 -1.72 -2.05 -14.93
CA ARG A 31 -2.52 -3.22 -14.53
C ARG A 31 -3.31 -3.00 -13.24
N VAL A 32 -2.89 -2.06 -12.39
CA VAL A 32 -3.67 -1.62 -11.22
C VAL A 32 -4.96 -0.94 -11.65
N GLY A 33 -4.93 -0.30 -12.83
CA GLY A 33 -6.12 0.32 -13.43
C GLY A 33 -6.45 1.69 -12.82
N SER A 34 -5.48 2.45 -12.35
CA SER A 34 -5.65 3.87 -12.05
C SER A 34 -6.11 4.62 -13.29
N ASP A 35 -6.94 5.66 -13.11
CA ASP A 35 -7.52 6.40 -14.24
C ASP A 35 -6.46 7.24 -14.96
N TRP A 36 -5.43 7.69 -14.22
CA TRP A 36 -4.33 8.48 -14.70
C TRP A 36 -3.02 8.06 -14.06
N LEU A 37 -1.93 8.08 -14.82
CA LEU A 37 -0.56 7.96 -14.31
C LEU A 37 0.13 9.32 -14.43
N GLU A 38 0.68 9.82 -13.33
CA GLU A 38 1.45 11.05 -13.29
C GLU A 38 2.94 10.77 -13.43
N LEU A 39 3.57 11.51 -14.31
CA LEU A 39 5.00 11.45 -14.58
C LEU A 39 5.65 12.78 -14.23
N SER A 40 6.86 12.76 -13.71
CA SER A 40 7.75 13.91 -13.77
C SER A 40 8.33 14.07 -15.17
N VAL A 41 8.83 15.25 -15.50
CA VAL A 41 9.57 15.47 -16.75
C VAL A 41 10.75 14.51 -16.85
N ARG A 42 11.48 14.29 -15.75
CA ARG A 42 12.63 13.40 -15.69
C ARG A 42 12.24 11.95 -15.96
N ALA A 43 11.18 11.46 -15.32
CA ALA A 43 10.68 10.11 -15.55
C ALA A 43 10.25 9.91 -17.01
N TYR A 44 9.54 10.89 -17.58
CA TYR A 44 9.14 10.86 -18.98
C TYR A 44 10.33 10.78 -19.95
N GLU A 45 11.33 11.65 -19.77
CA GLU A 45 12.54 11.66 -20.60
C GLU A 45 13.34 10.36 -20.47
N ALA A 46 13.48 9.82 -19.25
CA ALA A 46 14.18 8.56 -19.01
C ALA A 46 13.48 7.35 -19.62
N MET A 47 12.14 7.35 -19.69
CA MET A 47 11.37 6.27 -20.31
C MET A 47 11.46 6.30 -21.84
N GLY A 48 11.57 7.48 -22.45
CA GLY A 48 11.64 7.70 -23.90
C GLY A 48 10.34 7.46 -24.66
N SER A 49 9.51 6.49 -24.25
CA SER A 49 8.20 6.19 -24.84
C SER A 49 7.22 5.73 -23.78
N LEU A 50 5.94 6.02 -23.98
CA LEU A 50 4.86 5.63 -23.09
C LEU A 50 3.99 4.55 -23.74
N PRO A 51 3.47 3.57 -22.97
CA PRO A 51 2.47 2.62 -23.47
C PRO A 51 1.19 3.36 -23.94
N GLU A 52 0.64 2.95 -25.09
CA GLU A 52 -0.55 3.59 -25.66
C GLU A 52 -1.83 3.44 -24.83
N GLN A 53 -1.90 2.38 -24.03
CA GLN A 53 -3.12 2.05 -23.25
C GLN A 53 -3.33 2.95 -22.02
N GLY A 54 -2.34 3.79 -21.68
CA GLY A 54 -2.39 4.65 -20.48
C GLY A 54 -2.99 6.03 -20.76
N LYS A 55 -3.55 6.64 -19.72
CA LYS A 55 -3.81 8.07 -19.66
C LYS A 55 -2.78 8.70 -18.75
N TYR A 56 -2.06 9.67 -19.30
CA TYR A 56 -0.92 10.26 -18.61
C TYR A 56 -1.12 11.75 -18.39
N LEU A 57 -0.61 12.24 -17.28
CA LEU A 57 -0.42 13.66 -17.03
C LEU A 57 1.04 13.93 -16.67
N LEU A 58 1.54 15.09 -17.03
CA LEU A 58 2.91 15.48 -16.82
C LEU A 58 3.01 16.55 -15.74
N ARG A 59 3.80 16.29 -14.71
CA ARG A 59 4.19 17.28 -13.71
C ARG A 59 5.29 18.17 -14.26
N CYS A 60 4.96 19.45 -14.44
CA CYS A 60 5.88 20.48 -14.92
C CYS A 60 6.27 21.46 -13.82
N HIS A 61 7.42 22.12 -13.98
CA HIS A 61 7.87 23.17 -13.08
C HIS A 61 7.32 24.56 -13.47
N ASP A 62 7.09 24.77 -14.77
CA ASP A 62 6.58 26.01 -15.32
C ASP A 62 5.69 25.80 -16.55
N LEU A 63 5.02 26.87 -16.99
CA LEU A 63 4.14 26.84 -18.16
C LEU A 63 4.89 26.60 -19.48
N ALA A 64 6.17 26.98 -19.58
CA ALA A 64 6.94 26.77 -20.81
C ALA A 64 7.15 25.27 -21.08
N GLN A 65 7.30 24.47 -20.03
CA GLN A 65 7.40 23.02 -20.17
C GLN A 65 6.14 22.39 -20.75
N THR A 66 4.95 22.93 -20.50
CA THR A 66 3.69 22.42 -21.08
C THR A 66 3.65 22.55 -22.60
N GLN A 67 4.37 23.52 -23.16
CA GLN A 67 4.50 23.71 -24.61
C GLN A 67 5.61 22.83 -25.21
N ARG A 68 6.66 22.55 -24.42
CA ARG A 68 7.79 21.72 -24.85
C ARG A 68 7.42 20.24 -24.99
N TYR A 69 6.48 19.77 -24.19
CA TYR A 69 6.04 18.37 -24.16
C TYR A 69 4.58 18.24 -24.67
N PRO A 70 4.31 18.45 -25.96
CA PRO A 70 3.00 18.17 -26.53
C PRO A 70 2.87 16.66 -26.76
N PRO A 71 2.23 15.90 -26.07
CA PRO A 71 0.92 15.33 -26.34
C PRO A 71 0.13 15.01 -25.07
N PHE A 72 0.51 15.55 -23.93
CA PHE A 72 -0.23 15.29 -22.71
C PHE A 72 -1.56 16.05 -22.73
N SER A 73 -2.63 15.32 -22.45
CA SER A 73 -3.97 15.92 -22.34
C SER A 73 -4.15 16.72 -21.05
N ARG A 74 -3.31 16.47 -20.04
CA ARG A 74 -3.29 17.18 -18.76
C ARG A 74 -1.86 17.40 -18.26
N TYR A 75 -1.67 18.53 -17.57
CA TYR A 75 -0.44 18.87 -16.88
C TYR A 75 -0.71 19.21 -15.42
N VAL A 76 0.27 19.06 -14.56
CA VAL A 76 0.24 19.49 -13.15
C VAL A 76 1.32 20.54 -12.94
N LEU A 77 0.92 21.68 -12.40
CA LEU A 77 1.83 22.78 -12.05
C LEU A 77 1.56 23.24 -10.63
N ARG A 78 2.62 23.53 -9.87
CA ARG A 78 2.46 24.29 -8.65
C ARG A 78 1.91 25.67 -8.99
N LYS A 79 0.92 26.15 -8.23
CA LYS A 79 0.31 27.45 -8.45
C LYS A 79 1.35 28.59 -8.45
N THR A 80 1.34 29.40 -9.51
CA THR A 80 2.29 30.50 -9.69
C THR A 80 1.63 31.89 -9.64
N GLY A 81 0.30 31.97 -9.44
CA GLY A 81 -0.45 33.24 -9.48
C GLY A 81 -0.80 33.74 -10.88
N ILE A 82 -0.32 33.07 -11.92
CA ILE A 82 -0.69 33.35 -13.33
C ILE A 82 -1.84 32.41 -13.73
N ALA A 83 -2.81 32.91 -14.47
CA ALA A 83 -3.91 32.08 -14.97
C ALA A 83 -3.36 30.93 -15.84
N ALA A 84 -3.66 29.69 -15.47
CA ALA A 84 -3.24 28.52 -16.19
C ALA A 84 -4.27 28.11 -17.26
N PRO A 85 -3.84 27.46 -18.37
CA PRO A 85 -4.75 26.86 -19.36
C PRO A 85 -5.67 25.80 -18.73
N ALA A 86 -6.82 25.56 -19.34
CA ALA A 86 -7.84 24.61 -18.83
C ALA A 86 -7.36 23.14 -18.70
N ASN A 87 -6.31 22.77 -19.42
CA ASN A 87 -5.68 21.44 -19.30
C ASN A 87 -4.59 21.35 -18.23
N VAL A 88 -4.39 22.39 -17.45
CA VAL A 88 -3.45 22.46 -16.34
C VAL A 88 -4.20 22.30 -15.02
N LEU A 89 -3.76 21.35 -14.21
CA LEU A 89 -4.17 21.16 -12.83
C LEU A 89 -3.24 21.98 -11.94
N GLU A 90 -3.72 23.05 -11.35
CA GLU A 90 -2.93 23.88 -10.46
C GLU A 90 -2.85 23.25 -9.07
N GLU A 91 -1.66 22.88 -8.62
CA GLU A 91 -1.44 22.31 -7.30
C GLU A 91 -1.25 23.41 -6.26
N VAL A 92 -2.09 23.39 -5.24
CA VAL A 92 -2.04 24.28 -4.07
C VAL A 92 -1.76 23.45 -2.85
N ARG A 93 -0.77 23.84 -2.06
CA ARG A 93 -0.49 23.20 -0.77
C ARG A 93 -1.26 23.93 0.33
N VAL A 94 -1.95 23.16 1.16
CA VAL A 94 -2.68 23.61 2.35
C VAL A 94 -2.10 22.84 3.52
N ASN A 95 -1.37 23.53 4.40
CA ASN A 95 -0.69 22.89 5.54
C ASN A 95 -1.57 22.89 6.81
N ASP A 96 -2.47 23.85 6.91
CA ASP A 96 -3.36 24.02 8.08
C ASP A 96 -4.80 24.24 7.58
N ILE A 97 -5.76 23.65 8.30
CA ILE A 97 -7.18 23.78 7.98
C ILE A 97 -7.64 25.25 7.94
N CYS A 98 -7.02 26.13 8.76
CA CYS A 98 -7.33 27.55 8.76
C CYS A 98 -7.03 28.23 7.43
N GLU A 99 -6.08 27.70 6.64
CA GLU A 99 -5.76 28.21 5.31
C GLU A 99 -6.90 28.00 4.31
N LEU A 100 -7.83 27.07 4.58
CA LEU A 100 -9.04 26.88 3.77
C LEU A 100 -9.91 28.14 3.68
N ASN A 101 -9.89 28.97 4.71
CA ASN A 101 -10.62 30.25 4.72
C ASN A 101 -10.09 31.24 3.68
N PHE A 102 -8.86 31.05 3.20
CA PHE A 102 -8.22 31.87 2.17
C PHE A 102 -8.36 31.27 0.77
N LEU A 103 -8.97 30.09 0.63
CA LEU A 103 -9.24 29.46 -0.69
C LEU A 103 -10.06 30.37 -1.62
N ASN A 104 -10.78 31.36 -1.05
CA ASN A 104 -11.48 32.40 -1.81
C ASN A 104 -10.55 33.14 -2.80
N GLN A 105 -9.25 33.19 -2.53
CA GLN A 105 -8.27 33.73 -3.47
C GLN A 105 -8.04 32.83 -4.69
N PHE A 106 -8.57 31.61 -4.65
CA PHE A 106 -8.45 30.59 -5.70
C PHE A 106 -9.71 30.43 -6.54
N PHE A 107 -10.73 31.25 -6.35
CA PHE A 107 -12.01 31.17 -7.07
C PHE A 107 -11.93 31.26 -8.59
N SER A 108 -10.82 31.73 -9.15
CA SER A 108 -10.61 31.74 -10.59
C SER A 108 -10.10 30.40 -11.14
N LEU A 109 -9.86 29.41 -10.26
CA LEU A 109 -9.29 28.13 -10.66
C LEU A 109 -10.40 27.18 -11.12
N GLU A 110 -10.27 26.69 -12.35
CA GLU A 110 -11.19 25.71 -12.90
C GLU A 110 -10.84 24.28 -12.51
N ASN A 111 -9.53 24.01 -12.34
CA ASN A 111 -9.02 22.67 -11.98
C ASN A 111 -7.92 22.82 -10.94
N VAL A 112 -8.15 22.32 -9.73
CA VAL A 112 -7.25 22.46 -8.59
C VAL A 112 -6.93 21.12 -7.99
N ARG A 113 -5.64 20.90 -7.69
CA ARG A 113 -5.22 19.87 -6.75
C ARG A 113 -4.93 20.53 -5.40
N ILE A 114 -5.60 20.08 -4.36
CA ILE A 114 -5.27 20.45 -2.98
C ILE A 114 -4.39 19.35 -2.41
N ARG A 115 -3.17 19.72 -2.07
CA ARG A 115 -2.17 18.85 -1.44
C ARG A 115 -1.95 19.28 0.01
N GLY A 116 -1.78 18.34 0.93
CA GLY A 116 -1.61 18.58 2.37
C GLY A 116 -2.76 18.04 3.18
N LEU A 117 -3.29 18.83 4.13
CA LEU A 117 -4.43 18.47 4.98
C LEU A 117 -4.20 17.18 5.78
N ASP A 118 -2.98 16.95 6.24
CA ASP A 118 -2.55 15.76 6.98
C ASP A 118 -3.18 15.65 8.38
N ASP A 119 -3.53 16.78 9.00
CA ASP A 119 -4.19 16.87 10.31
C ASP A 119 -5.73 16.90 10.24
N LEU A 120 -6.32 16.82 9.06
CA LEU A 120 -7.74 17.09 8.79
C LEU A 120 -8.70 16.30 9.68
N LEU A 121 -8.36 15.05 10.05
CA LEU A 121 -9.22 14.21 10.89
C LEU A 121 -9.30 14.68 12.34
N THR A 122 -8.44 15.57 12.77
CA THR A 122 -8.51 16.19 14.12
C THR A 122 -9.50 17.35 14.19
N HIS A 123 -10.08 17.73 13.05
CA HIS A 123 -10.99 18.86 12.88
C HIS A 123 -12.36 18.41 12.35
N ASP A 124 -13.26 19.37 12.13
CA ASP A 124 -14.54 19.13 11.42
C ASP A 124 -14.27 18.96 9.91
N TYR A 125 -13.79 17.76 9.56
CA TYR A 125 -13.45 17.44 8.16
C TYR A 125 -14.65 17.48 7.19
N PRO A 126 -15.92 17.16 7.58
CA PRO A 126 -17.07 17.38 6.73
C PRO A 126 -17.28 18.84 6.36
N ALA A 127 -17.13 19.75 7.31
CA ALA A 127 -17.20 21.19 7.06
C ALA A 127 -16.03 21.65 6.16
N ALA A 128 -14.83 21.14 6.39
CA ALA A 128 -13.67 21.42 5.53
C ALA A 128 -13.90 20.97 4.09
N PHE A 129 -14.39 19.75 3.85
CA PHE A 129 -14.71 19.27 2.51
C PHE A 129 -15.82 20.09 1.82
N SER A 130 -16.81 20.53 2.58
CA SER A 130 -17.84 21.43 2.08
C SER A 130 -17.27 22.78 1.68
N THR A 131 -16.36 23.34 2.47
CA THR A 131 -15.65 24.59 2.18
C THR A 131 -14.82 24.46 0.92
N ILE A 132 -14.06 23.40 0.76
CA ILE A 132 -13.26 23.11 -0.45
C ILE A 132 -14.18 23.03 -1.68
N SER A 133 -15.26 22.27 -1.58
CA SER A 133 -16.20 22.08 -2.69
C SER A 133 -16.92 23.36 -3.09
N ALA A 134 -17.20 24.24 -2.13
CA ALA A 134 -17.82 25.53 -2.39
C ALA A 134 -16.84 26.58 -2.97
N ALA A 135 -15.55 26.48 -2.58
CA ALA A 135 -14.52 27.43 -2.98
C ALA A 135 -14.08 27.26 -4.44
N VAL A 136 -14.16 26.08 -5.01
CA VAL A 136 -13.67 25.75 -6.36
C VAL A 136 -14.82 25.52 -7.30
N LYS A 137 -14.95 26.34 -8.35
CA LYS A 137 -16.03 26.22 -9.34
C LYS A 137 -15.90 25.02 -10.28
N GLY A 138 -14.71 24.50 -10.42
CA GLY A 138 -14.39 23.40 -11.34
C GLY A 138 -14.14 22.09 -10.60
N LYS A 139 -13.11 21.36 -11.02
CA LYS A 139 -12.74 20.08 -10.45
C LYS A 139 -11.75 20.25 -9.32
N VAL A 140 -12.00 19.53 -8.22
CA VAL A 140 -11.05 19.39 -7.11
C VAL A 140 -10.50 18.00 -7.11
N GLN A 141 -9.19 17.89 -7.18
CA GLN A 141 -8.47 16.67 -6.90
C GLN A 141 -7.81 16.79 -5.52
N LEU A 142 -8.17 15.92 -4.58
CA LEU A 142 -7.51 15.87 -3.28
C LEU A 142 -6.22 15.04 -3.37
N CYS A 143 -5.17 15.48 -2.69
CA CYS A 143 -3.89 14.79 -2.54
C CYS A 143 -3.43 14.88 -1.08
N PRO A 144 -4.01 14.08 -0.17
CA PRO A 144 -3.68 14.18 1.25
C PRO A 144 -2.23 13.73 1.49
N GLU A 145 -1.50 14.52 2.28
CA GLU A 145 -0.18 14.16 2.78
C GLU A 145 -0.31 13.22 3.99
N ASN A 146 0.71 12.40 4.24
CA ASN A 146 0.64 11.28 5.18
C ASN A 146 1.59 11.46 6.37
N GLU A 147 1.80 12.68 6.84
CA GLU A 147 2.68 12.99 7.96
C GLU A 147 2.21 12.31 9.26
N TYR A 148 0.90 12.20 9.46
CA TYR A 148 0.28 11.57 10.62
C TYR A 148 -0.33 10.19 10.34
N ASP A 149 0.05 9.51 9.28
CA ASP A 149 -0.48 8.21 8.86
C ASP A 149 -2.00 8.15 8.67
N CYS A 150 -2.64 9.31 8.42
CA CYS A 150 -4.09 9.45 8.26
C CYS A 150 -4.55 9.65 6.82
N ALA A 151 -3.64 9.77 5.86
CA ALA A 151 -3.96 10.14 4.49
C ALA A 151 -4.92 9.16 3.80
N THR A 152 -4.83 7.86 4.08
CA THR A 152 -5.78 6.86 3.56
C THR A 152 -7.19 7.13 4.04
N ALA A 153 -7.37 7.44 5.32
CA ALA A 153 -8.70 7.73 5.89
C ALA A 153 -9.27 9.03 5.30
N ILE A 154 -8.45 10.09 5.21
CA ILE A 154 -8.84 11.37 4.59
C ILE A 154 -9.27 11.15 3.13
N ALA A 155 -8.52 10.37 2.37
CA ALA A 155 -8.83 10.05 0.98
C ALA A 155 -10.18 9.31 0.83
N VAL A 156 -10.43 8.33 1.70
CA VAL A 156 -11.68 7.55 1.69
C VAL A 156 -12.86 8.42 2.08
N GLU A 157 -12.75 9.21 3.15
CA GLU A 157 -13.79 10.13 3.59
C GLU A 157 -14.12 11.17 2.52
N TRP A 158 -13.11 11.76 1.87
CA TRP A 158 -13.32 12.66 0.74
C TRP A 158 -14.21 12.03 -0.33
N MET A 159 -13.90 10.78 -0.73
CA MET A 159 -14.66 10.08 -1.75
C MET A 159 -16.08 9.71 -1.32
N LEU A 160 -16.26 9.31 -0.05
CA LEU A 160 -17.57 8.97 0.50
C LEU A 160 -18.49 10.21 0.61
N GLN A 161 -17.93 11.38 0.85
CA GLN A 161 -18.66 12.65 0.93
C GLN A 161 -18.86 13.36 -0.41
N GLY A 162 -18.61 12.68 -1.52
CA GLY A 162 -18.94 13.18 -2.85
C GLY A 162 -17.76 13.73 -3.65
N GLY A 163 -16.55 13.67 -3.10
CA GLY A 163 -15.31 13.93 -3.84
C GLY A 163 -15.20 13.03 -5.07
N ARG A 164 -14.59 13.53 -6.14
CA ARG A 164 -14.56 12.84 -7.43
C ARG A 164 -13.18 12.51 -7.93
N GLU A 165 -12.18 13.30 -7.58
CA GLU A 165 -10.80 13.11 -8.01
C GLU A 165 -9.87 13.02 -6.80
N LEU A 166 -8.94 12.06 -6.85
CA LEU A 166 -7.93 11.80 -5.82
C LEU A 166 -6.57 11.56 -6.47
N ALA A 167 -5.50 12.00 -5.83
CA ALA A 167 -4.14 11.61 -6.15
C ALA A 167 -3.51 10.85 -4.99
N ALA A 168 -2.82 9.76 -5.30
CA ALA A 168 -2.15 8.87 -4.36
C ALA A 168 -0.92 8.24 -5.02
N SER A 169 -0.05 7.60 -4.26
CA SER A 169 1.12 6.91 -4.80
C SER A 169 1.31 5.55 -4.16
N PHE A 170 1.85 4.59 -4.90
CA PHE A 170 2.11 3.26 -4.35
C PHE A 170 3.08 3.33 -3.17
N ALA A 171 2.78 2.61 -2.12
CA ALA A 171 3.48 2.61 -0.83
C ALA A 171 3.56 3.98 -0.14
N GLY A 172 2.85 5.01 -0.64
CA GLY A 172 2.89 6.37 -0.11
C GLY A 172 4.18 7.13 -0.47
N VAL A 173 4.90 6.71 -1.52
CA VAL A 173 6.12 7.41 -1.95
C VAL A 173 5.83 8.88 -2.26
N GLY A 174 6.70 9.78 -1.83
CA GLY A 174 6.46 11.23 -1.92
C GLY A 174 5.58 11.79 -0.80
N GLY A 175 5.32 11.00 0.27
CA GLY A 175 4.64 11.45 1.48
C GLY A 175 3.14 11.71 1.32
N VAL A 176 2.47 11.02 0.40
CA VAL A 176 1.02 11.14 0.14
C VAL A 176 0.29 9.83 0.46
N ALA A 177 -1.03 9.83 0.33
CA ALA A 177 -1.85 8.64 0.60
C ALA A 177 -1.34 7.41 -0.16
N PRO A 178 -1.17 6.25 0.51
CA PRO A 178 -0.81 5.00 -0.15
C PRO A 178 -1.92 4.51 -1.08
N LEU A 179 -1.61 4.41 -2.37
CA LEU A 179 -2.57 4.04 -3.43
C LEU A 179 -3.23 2.69 -3.16
N GLU A 180 -2.43 1.71 -2.79
CA GLU A 180 -2.89 0.34 -2.50
C GLU A 180 -3.91 0.31 -1.36
N GLU A 181 -3.65 1.09 -0.31
CA GLU A 181 -4.54 1.18 0.84
C GLU A 181 -5.85 1.88 0.47
N VAL A 182 -5.77 3.00 -0.26
CA VAL A 182 -6.95 3.73 -0.75
C VAL A 182 -7.82 2.83 -1.63
N LEU A 183 -7.24 2.11 -2.59
CA LEU A 183 -7.98 1.24 -3.50
C LEU A 183 -8.69 0.11 -2.76
N ILE A 184 -8.01 -0.55 -1.84
CA ILE A 184 -8.60 -1.66 -1.06
C ILE A 184 -9.64 -1.12 -0.08
N ALA A 185 -9.39 -0.01 0.60
CA ALA A 185 -10.36 0.60 1.50
C ALA A 185 -11.65 0.98 0.75
N LEU A 186 -11.56 1.65 -0.39
CA LEU A 186 -12.71 1.98 -1.23
C LEU A 186 -13.42 0.74 -1.80
N HIS A 187 -12.67 -0.31 -2.14
CA HIS A 187 -13.24 -1.58 -2.59
C HIS A 187 -14.10 -2.23 -1.48
N VAL A 188 -13.59 -2.28 -0.26
CA VAL A 188 -14.27 -2.92 0.88
C VAL A 188 -15.45 -2.06 1.36
N VAL A 189 -15.25 -0.75 1.57
CA VAL A 189 -16.23 0.14 2.21
C VAL A 189 -17.29 0.63 1.22
N ALA A 190 -16.89 1.01 0.02
CA ALA A 190 -17.76 1.63 -0.97
C ALA A 190 -18.11 0.71 -2.16
N ARG A 191 -17.63 -0.54 -2.16
CA ARG A 191 -17.73 -1.48 -3.29
C ARG A 191 -17.22 -0.87 -4.61
N TYR A 192 -16.24 0.01 -4.49
CA TYR A 192 -15.60 0.62 -5.65
C TYR A 192 -14.87 -0.45 -6.45
N ARG A 193 -15.10 -0.48 -7.78
CA ARG A 193 -14.55 -1.51 -8.68
C ARG A 193 -14.78 -2.94 -8.15
N PRO A 194 -16.01 -3.47 -8.20
CA PRO A 194 -16.33 -4.81 -7.67
C PRO A 194 -15.45 -5.93 -8.25
N THR A 195 -14.97 -5.76 -9.48
CA THR A 195 -14.10 -6.70 -10.21
C THR A 195 -12.61 -6.33 -10.11
N LEU A 196 -12.23 -5.55 -9.08
CA LEU A 196 -10.83 -5.17 -8.85
C LEU A 196 -9.95 -6.43 -8.76
N SER A 197 -8.86 -6.42 -9.51
CA SER A 197 -7.81 -7.44 -9.41
C SER A 197 -6.45 -6.73 -9.37
N VAL A 198 -5.83 -6.74 -8.21
CA VAL A 198 -4.57 -6.05 -7.94
C VAL A 198 -3.48 -7.00 -7.44
N ALA A 199 -3.54 -8.27 -7.84
CA ALA A 199 -2.51 -9.26 -7.52
C ALA A 199 -1.08 -8.80 -7.91
N VAL A 200 -0.99 -7.87 -8.84
CA VAL A 200 0.24 -7.20 -9.28
C VAL A 200 0.93 -6.39 -8.16
N PHE A 201 0.27 -6.11 -7.05
CA PHE A 201 0.86 -5.34 -5.94
C PHE A 201 2.14 -5.98 -5.39
N ALA A 202 2.21 -7.31 -5.31
CA ALA A 202 3.41 -7.99 -4.88
C ALA A 202 4.61 -7.76 -5.83
N ASP A 203 4.36 -7.65 -7.14
CA ASP A 203 5.40 -7.35 -8.13
C ASP A 203 5.83 -5.90 -8.06
N ILE A 204 4.87 -4.96 -7.91
CA ILE A 204 5.16 -3.54 -7.74
C ILE A 204 5.99 -3.32 -6.48
N ARG A 205 5.60 -3.93 -5.34
CA ARG A 205 6.36 -3.82 -4.09
C ARG A 205 7.82 -4.23 -4.28
N ARG A 206 8.08 -5.39 -4.87
CA ARG A 206 9.45 -5.88 -5.12
C ARG A 206 10.25 -4.92 -5.99
N LEU A 207 9.65 -4.40 -7.05
CA LEU A 207 10.31 -3.43 -7.92
C LEU A 207 10.53 -2.08 -7.22
N MET A 208 9.60 -1.63 -6.39
CA MET A 208 9.77 -0.42 -5.58
C MET A 208 10.89 -0.57 -4.56
N GLU A 209 10.99 -1.72 -3.88
CA GLU A 209 12.10 -2.02 -2.96
C GLU A 209 13.45 -2.03 -3.70
N GLU A 210 13.49 -2.54 -4.92
CA GLU A 210 14.69 -2.51 -5.79
C GLU A 210 15.07 -1.07 -6.16
N ILE A 211 14.10 -0.25 -6.58
CA ILE A 211 14.33 1.14 -7.00
C ILE A 211 14.74 2.02 -5.82
N THR A 212 14.05 1.91 -4.70
CA THR A 212 14.24 2.81 -3.54
C THR A 212 15.35 2.34 -2.60
N GLY A 213 15.75 1.07 -2.67
CA GLY A 213 16.63 0.45 -1.68
C GLY A 213 15.99 0.28 -0.30
N GLN A 214 14.71 0.60 -0.16
CA GLN A 214 13.98 0.56 1.12
C GLN A 214 13.05 -0.65 1.14
N ARG A 215 13.10 -1.43 2.23
CA ARG A 215 12.18 -2.54 2.43
C ARG A 215 10.84 -2.05 2.95
N VAL A 216 9.76 -2.55 2.37
CA VAL A 216 8.41 -2.35 2.89
C VAL A 216 8.27 -3.10 4.22
N HIS A 217 7.72 -2.44 5.23
CA HIS A 217 7.51 -3.07 6.54
C HIS A 217 6.63 -4.33 6.39
N PRO A 218 6.99 -5.48 7.00
CA PRO A 218 6.26 -6.73 6.83
C PRO A 218 4.76 -6.65 7.16
N ASN A 219 4.39 -5.75 8.07
CA ASN A 219 3.00 -5.52 8.49
C ASN A 219 2.38 -4.28 7.85
N LYS A 220 3.00 -3.69 6.80
CA LYS A 220 2.37 -2.57 6.10
C LYS A 220 1.03 -3.02 5.52
N PRO A 221 -0.07 -2.27 5.75
CA PRO A 221 -1.37 -2.64 5.23
C PRO A 221 -1.32 -2.94 3.73
N VAL A 222 -2.10 -3.92 3.31
CA VAL A 222 -2.31 -4.37 1.92
C VAL A 222 -1.10 -5.06 1.29
N ILE A 223 0.11 -4.51 1.38
CA ILE A 223 1.29 -4.98 0.63
C ILE A 223 2.39 -5.60 1.50
N GLY A 224 2.26 -5.56 2.82
CA GLY A 224 3.22 -6.20 3.72
C GLY A 224 3.22 -7.72 3.57
N GLU A 225 4.39 -8.35 3.72
CA GLU A 225 4.53 -9.80 3.52
C GLU A 225 3.88 -10.64 4.61
N ALA A 226 3.73 -10.07 5.82
CA ALA A 226 3.25 -10.78 7.00
C ALA A 226 1.79 -10.48 7.37
N ILE A 227 1.09 -9.67 6.59
CA ILE A 227 -0.30 -9.23 6.93
C ILE A 227 -1.32 -10.36 6.94
N PHE A 228 -1.02 -11.49 6.28
CA PHE A 228 -1.85 -12.69 6.26
C PHE A 228 -1.25 -13.85 7.05
N ASP A 229 -0.24 -13.58 7.89
CA ASP A 229 0.35 -14.57 8.77
C ASP A 229 -0.59 -14.87 9.95
N MET A 230 -0.77 -16.14 10.23
CA MET A 230 -1.64 -16.65 11.29
C MET A 230 -0.80 -17.40 12.31
N GLU A 231 -0.72 -16.90 13.55
CA GLU A 231 0.01 -17.58 14.61
C GLU A 231 -0.87 -18.50 15.47
N ALA A 232 -2.15 -18.15 15.59
CA ALA A 232 -3.09 -18.91 16.42
C ALA A 232 -3.84 -19.97 15.60
N GLY A 233 -3.79 -21.22 16.07
CA GLY A 233 -4.50 -22.35 15.44
C GLY A 233 -6.03 -22.17 15.37
N ILE A 234 -6.62 -21.40 16.30
CA ILE A 234 -8.06 -21.07 16.27
C ILE A 234 -8.41 -20.16 15.08
N HIS A 235 -7.55 -19.21 14.74
CA HIS A 235 -7.72 -18.36 13.57
C HIS A 235 -7.55 -19.16 12.28
N ALA A 236 -6.54 -20.04 12.23
CA ALA A 236 -6.33 -20.94 11.08
C ALA A 236 -7.54 -21.85 10.83
N ASP A 237 -8.12 -22.43 11.89
CA ASP A 237 -9.34 -23.25 11.79
C ASP A 237 -10.56 -22.41 11.36
N GLY A 238 -10.71 -21.22 11.92
CA GLY A 238 -11.78 -20.30 11.57
C GLY A 238 -11.72 -19.85 10.10
N ILE A 239 -10.54 -19.47 9.62
CA ILE A 239 -10.30 -19.09 8.22
C ILE A 239 -10.54 -20.29 7.28
N ALA A 240 -10.14 -21.51 7.66
CA ALA A 240 -10.40 -22.71 6.87
C ALA A 240 -11.91 -22.98 6.70
N LYS A 241 -12.72 -22.63 7.71
CA LYS A 241 -14.18 -22.78 7.69
C LYS A 241 -14.87 -21.64 6.96
N ASN A 242 -14.52 -20.41 7.25
CA ASN A 242 -15.08 -19.21 6.64
C ASN A 242 -14.05 -18.05 6.68
N PRO A 243 -13.28 -17.83 5.60
CA PRO A 243 -12.29 -16.76 5.53
C PRO A 243 -12.87 -15.36 5.81
N LEU A 244 -14.10 -15.09 5.36
CA LEU A 244 -14.75 -13.78 5.50
C LEU A 244 -14.97 -13.34 6.96
N THR A 245 -14.84 -14.24 7.92
CA THR A 245 -14.94 -13.91 9.35
C THR A 245 -13.72 -13.14 9.85
N TYR A 246 -12.56 -13.34 9.23
CA TYR A 246 -11.30 -12.78 9.68
C TYR A 246 -10.60 -11.88 8.64
N GLU A 247 -10.99 -12.03 7.38
CA GLU A 247 -10.32 -11.34 6.26
C GLU A 247 -11.31 -10.39 5.58
N PRO A 248 -11.06 -9.07 5.60
CA PRO A 248 -11.90 -8.08 4.89
C PRO A 248 -11.81 -8.23 3.37
N PHE A 249 -10.74 -8.85 2.87
CA PHE A 249 -10.51 -9.22 1.47
C PHE A 249 -9.59 -10.44 1.40
N ARG A 250 -9.69 -11.17 0.30
CA ARG A 250 -8.86 -12.37 0.09
C ARG A 250 -7.42 -12.01 -0.23
N PRO A 251 -6.41 -12.71 0.33
CA PRO A 251 -5.00 -12.48 0.05
C PRO A 251 -4.66 -12.46 -1.45
N GLU A 252 -5.28 -13.36 -2.20
CA GLU A 252 -5.03 -13.50 -3.64
C GLU A 252 -5.42 -12.24 -4.44
N LEU A 253 -6.34 -11.42 -3.92
CA LEU A 253 -6.71 -10.14 -4.51
C LEU A 253 -5.50 -9.22 -4.67
N VAL A 254 -4.62 -9.22 -3.68
CA VAL A 254 -3.44 -8.33 -3.60
C VAL A 254 -2.12 -9.07 -3.91
N GLY A 255 -2.19 -10.32 -4.35
CA GLY A 255 -1.01 -11.15 -4.61
C GLY A 255 -0.32 -11.68 -3.35
N GLY A 256 -1.04 -11.70 -2.21
CA GLY A 256 -0.59 -12.26 -0.96
C GLY A 256 -0.95 -13.74 -0.80
N ASN A 257 -0.40 -14.36 0.23
CA ASN A 257 -0.68 -15.74 0.61
C ASN A 257 -0.83 -15.85 2.12
N ARG A 258 -1.71 -16.75 2.57
CA ARG A 258 -1.81 -17.12 3.99
C ARG A 258 -0.62 -17.98 4.38
N ARG A 259 -0.06 -17.72 5.55
CA ARG A 259 0.98 -18.57 6.14
C ARG A 259 0.64 -18.85 7.59
N LEU A 260 0.73 -20.12 7.97
CA LEU A 260 0.73 -20.49 9.37
C LEU A 260 2.14 -20.26 9.93
N VAL A 261 2.27 -19.35 10.86
CA VAL A 261 3.52 -19.14 11.60
C VAL A 261 3.36 -19.67 13.02
N VAL A 262 4.46 -20.02 13.66
CA VAL A 262 4.45 -20.49 15.05
C VAL A 262 5.37 -19.64 15.92
N GLY A 263 4.87 -19.30 17.12
CA GLY A 263 5.58 -18.39 18.01
C GLY A 263 4.99 -18.39 19.43
N LYS A 264 5.17 -17.28 20.14
CA LYS A 264 4.79 -17.17 21.56
C LYS A 264 3.28 -17.30 21.83
N HIS A 265 2.45 -16.95 20.86
CA HIS A 265 0.97 -17.02 20.98
C HIS A 265 0.37 -18.30 20.40
N SER A 266 1.20 -19.19 19.85
CA SER A 266 0.75 -20.46 19.29
C SER A 266 0.18 -21.39 20.36
N GLY A 267 -0.79 -22.22 19.96
CA GLY A 267 -1.28 -23.36 20.71
C GLY A 267 -0.77 -24.68 20.14
N SER A 268 -1.01 -25.81 20.85
CA SER A 268 -0.57 -27.14 20.40
C SER A 268 -1.11 -27.51 19.01
N ASN A 269 -2.34 -27.08 18.69
CA ASN A 269 -2.92 -27.32 17.36
C ASN A 269 -2.13 -26.63 16.25
N ALA A 270 -1.63 -25.39 16.46
CA ALA A 270 -0.81 -24.69 15.48
C ALA A 270 0.50 -25.44 15.21
N VAL A 271 1.13 -25.96 16.26
CA VAL A 271 2.36 -26.76 16.14
C VAL A 271 2.09 -28.05 15.34
N VAL A 272 1.00 -28.76 15.64
CA VAL A 272 0.60 -29.98 14.90
C VAL A 272 0.30 -29.68 13.43
N LEU A 273 -0.40 -28.58 13.15
CA LEU A 273 -0.67 -28.13 11.77
C LEU A 273 0.62 -27.78 11.04
N LYS A 274 1.55 -27.08 11.69
CA LYS A 274 2.84 -26.72 11.12
C LYS A 274 3.71 -27.93 10.82
N MET A 275 3.73 -28.93 11.72
CA MET A 275 4.40 -30.21 11.48
C MET A 275 3.83 -30.91 10.22
N LYS A 276 2.51 -30.92 10.06
CA LYS A 276 1.87 -31.50 8.86
C LYS A 276 2.22 -30.71 7.58
N GLU A 277 2.19 -29.38 7.64
CA GLU A 277 2.55 -28.50 6.51
C GLU A 277 3.98 -28.78 6.04
N LEU A 278 4.92 -28.94 6.98
CA LEU A 278 6.33 -29.19 6.70
C LEU A 278 6.67 -30.69 6.51
N LEU A 279 5.66 -31.55 6.47
CA LEU A 279 5.81 -33.00 6.32
C LEU A 279 6.75 -33.63 7.36
N LEU A 280 6.79 -33.07 8.59
CA LEU A 280 7.59 -33.61 9.67
C LEU A 280 6.90 -34.83 10.30
N PRO A 281 7.65 -35.90 10.62
CA PRO A 281 7.07 -37.12 11.21
C PRO A 281 6.35 -36.83 12.53
N PRO A 282 5.11 -37.36 12.75
CA PRO A 282 4.41 -37.14 14.01
C PRO A 282 4.97 -37.91 15.20
N SER A 283 5.87 -38.88 14.95
CA SER A 283 6.41 -39.78 15.95
C SER A 283 7.64 -39.22 16.64
N GLY A 284 7.63 -39.23 17.97
CA GLY A 284 8.82 -39.00 18.80
C GLY A 284 8.86 -37.69 19.57
N ILE A 285 7.98 -36.75 19.34
CA ILE A 285 7.93 -35.48 20.10
C ILE A 285 6.48 -35.19 20.52
N ASP A 286 6.28 -34.97 21.82
CA ASP A 286 5.01 -34.47 22.33
C ASP A 286 4.78 -33.04 21.87
N PRO A 287 3.64 -32.75 21.22
CA PRO A 287 3.34 -31.40 20.72
C PRO A 287 3.35 -30.29 21.78
N LYS A 288 3.06 -30.62 23.05
CA LYS A 288 3.12 -29.65 24.16
C LYS A 288 4.57 -29.30 24.53
N THR A 289 5.45 -30.28 24.50
CA THR A 289 6.88 -30.07 24.75
C THR A 289 7.50 -29.23 23.62
N LEU A 290 7.18 -29.58 22.35
CA LEU A 290 7.62 -28.78 21.20
C LEU A 290 7.08 -27.36 21.26
N LEU A 291 5.82 -27.16 21.65
CA LEU A 291 5.21 -25.84 21.83
C LEU A 291 5.99 -25.00 22.85
N THR A 292 6.40 -25.59 23.96
CA THR A 292 7.19 -24.88 24.97
C THR A 292 8.52 -24.39 24.40
N SER A 293 9.21 -25.25 23.66
CA SER A 293 10.46 -24.88 22.97
C SER A 293 10.27 -23.80 21.90
N VAL A 294 9.20 -23.90 21.10
CA VAL A 294 8.82 -22.88 20.12
C VAL A 294 8.58 -21.52 20.78
N ARG A 295 7.82 -21.49 21.89
CA ARG A 295 7.55 -20.24 22.62
C ARG A 295 8.83 -19.61 23.17
N ASN A 296 9.70 -20.42 23.79
CA ASN A 296 10.95 -19.92 24.32
C ASN A 296 11.87 -19.37 23.22
N LYS A 297 11.98 -20.08 22.10
CA LYS A 297 12.76 -19.63 20.95
C LYS A 297 12.18 -18.34 20.35
N SER A 298 10.85 -18.26 20.18
CA SER A 298 10.16 -17.07 19.68
C SER A 298 10.37 -15.85 20.57
N ILE A 299 10.32 -16.03 21.90
CA ILE A 299 10.60 -14.96 22.86
C ILE A 299 12.05 -14.47 22.72
N SER A 300 13.02 -15.39 22.60
CA SER A 300 14.43 -15.01 22.44
C SER A 300 14.73 -14.32 21.11
N LEU A 301 13.95 -14.59 20.07
CA LEU A 301 14.07 -13.97 18.74
C LEU A 301 13.23 -12.71 18.59
N GLU A 302 12.34 -12.42 19.54
CA GLU A 302 11.34 -11.34 19.49
C GLU A 302 10.43 -11.39 18.25
N ARG A 303 10.28 -12.58 17.64
CA ARG A 303 9.43 -12.84 16.48
C ARG A 303 9.01 -14.30 16.39
N SER A 304 8.05 -14.60 15.54
CA SER A 304 7.69 -15.98 15.18
C SER A 304 8.84 -16.70 14.46
N LEU A 305 8.87 -18.02 14.53
CA LEU A 305 9.89 -18.85 13.89
C LEU A 305 9.62 -18.93 12.37
N THR A 306 10.69 -18.95 11.60
CA THR A 306 10.65 -19.36 10.20
C THR A 306 10.46 -20.89 10.11
N ASP A 307 10.04 -21.38 8.92
CA ASP A 307 9.87 -22.82 8.68
C ASP A 307 11.17 -23.60 8.88
N ALA A 308 12.31 -23.00 8.49
CA ALA A 308 13.63 -23.58 8.70
C ALA A 308 13.99 -23.69 10.19
N GLU A 309 13.75 -22.63 10.96
CA GLU A 309 14.00 -22.61 12.41
C GLU A 309 13.09 -23.58 13.17
N PHE A 310 11.84 -23.70 12.75
CA PHE A 310 10.92 -24.67 13.32
C PHE A 310 11.35 -26.11 13.02
N SER A 311 11.72 -26.40 11.78
CA SER A 311 12.22 -27.72 11.37
C SER A 311 13.51 -28.08 12.11
N GLN A 312 14.45 -27.15 12.23
CA GLN A 312 15.68 -27.34 12.99
C GLN A 312 15.39 -27.67 14.46
N LEU A 313 14.54 -26.88 15.13
CA LEU A 313 14.14 -27.11 16.52
C LEU A 313 13.49 -28.47 16.71
N TYR A 314 12.64 -28.90 15.77
CA TYR A 314 12.01 -30.20 15.75
C TYR A 314 13.08 -31.32 15.74
N TYR A 315 14.04 -31.28 14.81
CA TYR A 315 15.07 -32.32 14.71
C TYR A 315 16.03 -32.32 15.88
N GLU A 316 16.42 -31.16 16.42
CA GLU A 316 17.24 -31.07 17.64
C GLU A 316 16.57 -31.78 18.83
N MET A 317 15.27 -31.63 19.01
CA MET A 317 14.51 -32.28 20.08
C MET A 317 14.34 -33.79 19.83
N GLN A 318 14.20 -34.22 18.57
CA GLN A 318 14.10 -35.62 18.20
C GLN A 318 15.42 -36.34 18.53
N GLU A 319 16.56 -35.77 18.21
CA GLU A 319 17.88 -36.34 18.55
C GLU A 319 18.14 -36.39 20.05
N GLY A 320 17.69 -35.37 20.79
CA GLY A 320 17.78 -35.35 22.26
C GLY A 320 16.99 -36.50 22.91
N ASN A 321 15.78 -36.75 22.43
CA ASN A 321 14.92 -37.83 22.92
C ASN A 321 15.49 -39.22 22.60
N THR A 322 16.12 -39.39 21.45
CA THR A 322 16.75 -40.68 21.07
C THR A 322 17.94 -41.02 21.94
N LYS A 323 18.73 -40.02 22.35
CA LYS A 323 19.87 -40.21 23.27
C LYS A 323 19.45 -40.56 24.70
N THR A 324 18.30 -40.05 25.13
CA THR A 324 17.79 -40.31 26.50
C THR A 324 17.19 -41.72 26.62
N GLN A 325 16.53 -42.24 25.54
CA GLN A 325 15.99 -43.61 25.54
C GLN A 325 17.04 -44.71 25.32
N GLY A 326 18.21 -44.39 24.75
CA GLY A 326 19.31 -45.36 24.58
C GLY A 326 20.26 -45.46 25.79
N GLY A 327 20.03 -44.69 26.86
CA GLY A 327 20.85 -44.67 28.08
C GLY A 327 20.30 -45.47 29.27
N GLU A 328 19.05 -45.97 29.20
CA GLU A 328 18.42 -46.75 30.29
C GLU A 328 18.54 -48.27 30.12
N ASP A 329 19.14 -48.77 29.04
CA ASP A 329 19.38 -50.20 28.78
C ASP A 329 20.87 -50.60 28.97
N LYS A 330 21.52 -50.13 30.04
CA LYS A 330 22.84 -50.67 30.44
C LYS A 330 22.93 -50.93 31.94
#